data_ef607a6850b6fc947f8e5d30ddf372d6
#
_entry.id   ef607a6850b6fc947f8e5d30ddf372d6
#
_cell.length_a   1.000
_cell.length_b   1.000
_cell.length_c   1.000
_cell.angle_alpha   90.00
_cell.angle_beta   90.00
_cell.angle_gamma   90.00
#
_symmetry.space_group_name_H-M   'P 1'
#
loop_
_entity.id
_entity.type
_entity.pdbx_description
1 polymer ?
#
loop_
_entity_poly.entity_id
_entity_poly.type
_entity_poly.pdbx_seq_one_letter_code
_entity_poly.pdbx_strand_id
1 'polypeptide(L)'
;MKICIAQQNYHIGNFEANTKQIVDAIERAKQQGVDLILFSEMSVCGYPARDFVEFSDFINQCYASVDAIRKVADTIGVLIGAPAHNTNEKGKPLYNAAFFLYD
;
A
#
# COMPACT_ATOMS: atom_id res chain seq x y z
N MET A 1 22.95 -2.55 -1.38
CA MET A 1 21.49 -2.44 -1.53
C MET A 1 21.09 -0.97 -1.58
N LYS A 2 20.24 -0.62 -2.53
CA LYS A 2 19.74 0.75 -2.69
C LYS A 2 18.28 0.80 -2.24
N ILE A 3 17.98 1.66 -1.26
CA ILE A 3 16.66 1.79 -0.65
C ILE A 3 16.11 3.18 -0.95
N CYS A 4 14.85 3.24 -1.33
CA CYS A 4 14.13 4.50 -1.54
C CYS A 4 13.01 4.62 -0.52
N ILE A 5 12.88 5.79 0.10
CA ILE A 5 11.76 6.11 0.97
C ILE A 5 10.88 7.12 0.24
N ALA A 6 9.66 6.71 -0.07
CA ALA A 6 8.71 7.54 -0.80
C ALA A 6 7.82 8.29 0.18
N GLN A 7 7.93 9.61 0.20
CA GLN A 7 7.09 10.49 1.00
C GLN A 7 6.12 11.19 0.06
N GLN A 8 4.87 10.78 0.11
CA GLN A 8 3.83 11.27 -0.79
C GLN A 8 2.58 11.64 0.00
N ASN A 9 1.74 12.47 -0.59
CA ASN A 9 0.43 12.79 -0.04
C ASN A 9 -0.63 11.92 -0.68
N TYR A 10 -1.42 11.26 0.15
CA TYR A 10 -2.50 10.40 -0.29
C TYR A 10 -3.82 10.95 0.17
N HIS A 11 -4.88 10.69 -0.60
CA HIS A 11 -6.23 11.12 -0.25
C HIS A 11 -7.04 9.94 0.23
N ILE A 12 -7.72 10.10 1.37
CA ILE A 12 -8.54 9.03 1.96
C ILE A 12 -9.60 8.59 0.96
N GLY A 13 -9.60 7.28 0.67
CA GLY A 13 -10.60 6.69 -0.22
C GLY A 13 -10.37 6.92 -1.71
N ASN A 14 -9.37 7.70 -2.10
CA ASN A 14 -9.07 7.89 -3.53
C ASN A 14 -8.05 6.84 -3.98
N PHE A 15 -8.54 5.61 -4.12
CA PHE A 15 -7.69 4.46 -4.43
C PHE A 15 -6.99 4.58 -5.77
N GLU A 16 -7.68 5.08 -6.78
CA GLU A 16 -7.12 5.23 -8.12
C GLU A 16 -5.92 6.18 -8.09
N ALA A 17 -6.07 7.36 -7.49
CA ALA A 17 -5.00 8.35 -7.42
C ALA A 17 -3.85 7.86 -6.54
N ASN A 18 -4.15 7.26 -5.39
CA ASN A 18 -3.13 6.76 -4.47
C ASN A 18 -2.34 5.63 -5.13
N THR A 19 -3.02 4.69 -5.77
CA THR A 19 -2.38 3.57 -6.47
C THR A 19 -1.50 4.09 -7.61
N LYS A 20 -1.98 5.07 -8.36
CA LYS A 20 -1.20 5.66 -9.45
C LYS A 20 0.09 6.30 -8.93
N GLN A 21 0.03 7.05 -7.83
CA GLN A 21 1.21 7.65 -7.22
C GLN A 21 2.23 6.58 -6.82
N ILE A 22 1.74 5.50 -6.22
CA ILE A 22 2.59 4.39 -5.76
C ILE A 22 3.23 3.69 -6.94
N VAL A 23 2.45 3.35 -7.96
CA VAL A 23 2.95 2.66 -9.16
C VAL A 23 3.97 3.54 -9.90
N ASP A 24 3.68 4.82 -10.07
CA ASP A 24 4.61 5.74 -10.73
C ASP A 24 5.94 5.84 -9.97
N ALA A 25 5.90 5.87 -8.64
CA ALA A 25 7.10 5.90 -7.81
C ALA A 25 7.90 4.60 -7.95
N ILE A 26 7.23 3.46 -7.99
CA ILE A 26 7.88 2.15 -8.18
C ILE A 26 8.58 2.11 -9.54
N GLU A 27 7.92 2.54 -10.59
CA GLU A 27 8.50 2.54 -11.94
C GLU A 27 9.74 3.43 -12.01
N ARG A 28 9.70 4.61 -11.39
CA ARG A 28 10.88 5.50 -11.33
C ARG A 28 12.00 4.87 -10.52
N ALA A 29 11.66 4.21 -9.42
CA ALA A 29 12.66 3.54 -8.58
C ALA A 29 13.36 2.40 -9.33
N LYS A 30 12.61 1.63 -10.11
CA LYS A 30 13.19 0.57 -10.94
C LYS A 30 14.20 1.13 -11.93
N GLN A 31 13.89 2.26 -12.55
CA GLN A 31 14.80 2.91 -13.51
C GLN A 31 16.09 3.38 -12.86
N GLN A 32 16.08 3.65 -11.56
CA GLN A 32 17.23 4.09 -10.79
C GLN A 32 17.99 2.94 -10.12
N GLY A 33 17.59 1.70 -10.37
CA GLY A 33 18.23 0.55 -9.79
C GLY A 33 17.98 0.36 -8.29
N VAL A 34 16.84 0.83 -7.80
CA VAL A 34 16.46 0.67 -6.40
C VAL A 34 16.08 -0.78 -6.12
N ASP A 35 16.54 -1.33 -5.01
CA ASP A 35 16.25 -2.70 -4.60
C ASP A 35 14.97 -2.81 -3.76
N LEU A 36 14.71 -1.79 -2.95
CA LEU A 36 13.57 -1.76 -2.03
C LEU A 36 13.02 -0.35 -1.94
N ILE A 37 11.70 -0.22 -2.10
CA ILE A 37 11.01 1.06 -1.91
C ILE A 37 10.00 0.95 -0.77
N LEU A 38 9.99 1.94 0.11
CA LEU A 38 9.15 2.00 1.30
C LEU A 38 8.15 3.14 1.16
N PHE A 39 6.89 2.83 1.43
CA PHE A 39 5.82 3.83 1.46
C PHE A 39 5.32 4.01 2.89
N SER A 40 4.61 5.11 3.14
CA SER A 40 4.13 5.43 4.47
C SER A 40 2.98 4.53 4.91
N GLU A 41 2.67 4.60 6.20
CA GLU A 41 1.54 3.91 6.80
C GLU A 41 0.23 4.30 6.07
N MET A 42 -0.62 3.31 5.82
CA MET A 42 -1.92 3.52 5.13
C MET A 42 -1.78 4.18 3.75
N SER A 43 -0.66 3.96 3.07
CA SER A 43 -0.41 4.64 1.78
C SER A 43 -1.44 4.29 0.70
N VAL A 44 -1.97 3.07 0.74
CA VAL A 44 -2.95 2.62 -0.26
C VAL A 44 -4.27 3.38 -0.16
N CYS A 45 -4.76 3.62 1.05
CA CYS A 45 -6.06 4.24 1.25
C CYS A 45 -6.01 5.67 1.79
N GLY A 46 -4.82 6.16 2.17
CA GLY A 46 -4.64 7.45 2.81
C GLY A 46 -4.78 7.36 4.32
N TYR A 47 -4.01 8.16 5.03
CA TYR A 47 -4.00 8.17 6.49
C TYR A 47 -4.33 9.58 7.00
N PRO A 48 -5.15 9.71 8.03
CA PRO A 48 -5.89 8.67 8.74
C PRO A 48 -7.13 8.20 7.99
N ALA A 49 -7.36 6.88 7.97
CA ALA A 49 -8.51 6.31 7.26
C ALA A 49 -9.81 6.43 8.05
N ARG A 50 -9.72 6.69 9.34
CA ARG A 50 -10.88 6.95 10.22
C ARG A 50 -11.92 5.84 10.14
N ASP A 51 -13.22 6.22 10.11
CA ASP A 51 -14.32 5.28 10.10
C ASP A 51 -14.48 4.53 8.77
N PHE A 52 -13.82 4.98 7.71
CA PHE A 52 -13.90 4.31 6.40
C PHE A 52 -13.41 2.86 6.46
N VAL A 53 -12.48 2.54 7.37
CA VAL A 53 -11.95 1.18 7.49
C VAL A 53 -13.00 0.17 7.95
N GLU A 54 -14.15 0.62 8.45
CA GLU A 54 -15.24 -0.26 8.88
C GLU A 54 -16.14 -0.69 7.71
N PHE A 55 -16.01 -0.06 6.55
CA PHE A 55 -16.81 -0.42 5.38
C PHE A 55 -16.10 -1.53 4.59
N SER A 56 -16.79 -2.66 4.42
CA SER A 56 -16.20 -3.81 3.73
C SER A 56 -15.81 -3.50 2.29
N ASP A 57 -16.58 -2.66 1.60
CA ASP A 57 -16.25 -2.25 0.23
C ASP A 57 -14.94 -1.45 0.19
N PHE A 58 -14.72 -0.59 1.18
CA PHE A 58 -13.48 0.17 1.32
C PHE A 58 -12.28 -0.78 1.46
N ILE A 59 -12.41 -1.79 2.32
CA ILE A 59 -11.35 -2.78 2.55
C ILE A 59 -11.10 -3.61 1.29
N ASN A 60 -12.15 -4.00 0.58
CA ASN A 60 -12.01 -4.74 -0.67
C ASN A 60 -11.26 -3.92 -1.72
N GLN A 61 -11.49 -2.61 -1.78
CA GLN A 61 -10.75 -1.72 -2.67
C GLN A 61 -9.28 -1.62 -2.26
N CYS A 62 -8.98 -1.64 -0.96
CA CYS A 62 -7.60 -1.69 -0.48
C CYS A 62 -6.89 -2.93 -1.01
N TYR A 63 -7.51 -4.09 -0.89
CA TYR A 63 -6.93 -5.34 -1.39
C TYR A 63 -6.75 -5.32 -2.91
N ALA A 64 -7.70 -4.77 -3.65
CA ALA A 64 -7.59 -4.65 -5.10
C ALA A 64 -6.41 -3.75 -5.48
N SER A 65 -6.21 -2.65 -4.76
CA SER A 65 -5.08 -1.75 -4.97
C SER A 65 -3.74 -2.43 -4.66
N VAL A 66 -3.67 -3.17 -3.56
CA VAL A 66 -2.47 -3.94 -3.21
C VAL A 66 -2.14 -4.95 -4.31
N ASP A 67 -3.15 -5.63 -4.84
CA ASP A 67 -2.94 -6.60 -5.92
C ASP A 67 -2.42 -5.93 -7.20
N ALA A 68 -2.95 -4.76 -7.54
CA ALA A 68 -2.47 -3.99 -8.69
C ALA A 68 -1.01 -3.56 -8.51
N ILE A 69 -0.65 -3.13 -7.30
CA ILE A 69 0.72 -2.72 -6.98
C ILE A 69 1.66 -3.93 -7.04
N ARG A 70 1.20 -5.09 -6.55
CA ARG A 70 1.99 -6.33 -6.58
C ARG A 70 2.46 -6.67 -8.00
N LYS A 71 1.64 -6.39 -9.00
CA LYS A 71 1.96 -6.72 -10.39
C LYS A 71 3.16 -5.94 -10.94
N VAL A 72 3.46 -4.79 -10.38
CA VAL A 72 4.62 -3.98 -10.80
C VAL A 72 5.84 -4.19 -9.90
N ALA A 73 5.71 -4.96 -8.81
CA ALA A 73 6.80 -5.30 -7.91
C ALA A 73 7.54 -6.54 -8.42
N ASP A 74 8.04 -6.46 -9.65
CA ASP A 74 8.64 -7.63 -10.33
C ASP A 74 10.15 -7.72 -10.15
N THR A 75 10.85 -6.60 -10.09
CA THR A 75 12.32 -6.58 -9.92
C THR A 75 12.74 -5.77 -8.69
N ILE A 76 11.78 -5.37 -7.87
CA ILE A 76 11.99 -4.49 -6.73
C ILE A 76 11.09 -4.95 -5.57
N GLY A 77 11.62 -4.91 -4.34
CA GLY A 77 10.81 -5.11 -3.16
C GLY A 77 10.00 -3.85 -2.84
N VAL A 78 8.75 -4.01 -2.48
CA VAL A 78 7.84 -2.91 -2.17
C VAL A 78 7.21 -3.14 -0.81
N LEU A 79 7.34 -2.16 0.09
CA LEU A 79 6.67 -2.20 1.40
C LEU A 79 5.62 -1.09 1.43
N ILE A 80 4.35 -1.46 1.52
CA ILE A 80 3.22 -0.53 1.53
C ILE A 80 2.33 -0.79 2.74
N GLY A 81 1.54 0.22 3.11
CA GLY A 81 0.61 0.12 4.23
C GLY A 81 -0.84 0.16 3.79
N ALA A 82 -1.66 -0.69 4.38
CA ALA A 82 -3.09 -0.73 4.16
C ALA A 82 -3.76 -1.45 5.33
N PRO A 83 -5.06 -1.22 5.57
CA PRO A 83 -5.78 -2.03 6.55
C PRO A 83 -5.97 -3.45 6.04
N ALA A 84 -5.94 -4.41 6.94
CA ALA A 84 -6.14 -5.82 6.62
C ALA A 84 -7.11 -6.44 7.63
N HIS A 85 -7.86 -7.45 7.19
CA HIS A 85 -8.78 -8.15 8.08
C HIS A 85 -8.01 -8.94 9.15
N ASN A 86 -8.51 -8.84 10.39
CA ASN A 86 -8.02 -9.66 11.47
C ASN A 86 -8.68 -11.04 11.36
N THR A 87 -7.87 -12.06 11.08
CA THR A 87 -8.34 -13.43 10.97
C THR A 87 -8.48 -14.12 12.33
N ASN A 88 -7.97 -13.51 13.41
CA ASN A 88 -8.16 -13.99 14.77
C ASN A 88 -9.48 -13.51 15.31
N GLU A 89 -10.15 -14.35 16.11
CA GLU A 89 -11.43 -14.00 16.72
C GLU A 89 -11.29 -12.99 17.85
N LYS A 90 -10.07 -12.77 18.35
CA LYS A 90 -9.79 -11.84 19.46
C LYS A 90 -9.22 -10.55 18.93
N GLY A 91 -9.61 -9.42 19.54
CA GLY A 91 -9.10 -8.11 19.25
C GLY A 91 -9.93 -7.36 18.21
N LYS A 92 -9.35 -6.32 17.61
CA LYS A 92 -10.04 -5.49 16.65
C LYS A 92 -10.28 -6.27 15.34
N PRO A 93 -11.37 -5.98 14.61
CA PRO A 93 -11.64 -6.67 13.35
C PRO A 93 -10.67 -6.36 12.23
N LEU A 94 -9.95 -5.23 12.33
CA LEU A 94 -9.00 -4.80 11.30
C LEU A 94 -7.64 -4.45 11.91
N TYR A 95 -6.60 -4.70 11.15
CA TYR A 95 -5.24 -4.28 11.46
C TYR A 95 -4.81 -3.14 10.57
N ASN A 96 -3.95 -2.27 11.09
CA ASN A 96 -3.07 -1.44 10.28
C ASN A 96 -1.89 -2.33 9.91
N ALA A 97 -1.81 -2.73 8.66
CA ALA A 97 -0.84 -3.72 8.21
C ALA A 97 0.18 -3.15 7.23
N ALA A 98 1.37 -3.76 7.23
CA ALA A 98 2.37 -3.51 6.22
C ALA A 98 2.45 -4.74 5.32
N PHE A 99 2.40 -4.51 3.99
CA PHE A 99 2.50 -5.56 3.00
C PHE A 99 3.86 -5.47 2.33
N PHE A 100 4.60 -6.59 2.34
CA PHE A 100 5.85 -6.69 1.60
C PHE A 100 5.59 -7.46 0.30
N LEU A 101 5.79 -6.77 -0.81
CA LEU A 101 5.53 -7.31 -2.13
C LEU A 101 6.84 -7.54 -2.86
N TYR A 102 7.03 -8.76 -3.35
CA TYR A 102 8.24 -9.16 -4.05
C TYR A 102 7.93 -10.32 -4.97
N ASP A 103 8.46 -10.28 -6.16
CA ASP A 103 8.27 -11.36 -7.11
C ASP A 103 9.46 -12.30 -7.14
#